data_c6a011b18064506362fa553781d4d20c
#
_entry.id   c6a011b18064506362fa553781d4d20c
#
_cell.length_a   1.000
_cell.length_b   1.000
_cell.length_c   1.000
_cell.angle_alpha   90.00
_cell.angle_beta   90.00
_cell.angle_gamma   90.00
#
_symmetry.space_group_name_H-M   'P 1'
#
loop_
_entity.id
_entity.type
_entity.pdbx_description
1 polymer ?
#
loop_
_entity_poly.entity_id
_entity_poly.type
_entity_poly.pdbx_seq_one_letter_code
_entity_poly.pdbx_strand_id
1 'polypeptide(L)'
;MKQPNFLFIITDQHRADHLGCYGNPIVRTPHIDAIAARGLRFNRFHVATPVCMPNRASIMTGRMPSVHRSRSNGIPLSLDATTFSQLLLEHGYDTALIGKCHLQNMEDRPPLVDPEDVGTLKPTPGYAEATHSDLEQAAYRQELRSTWTDPGHRLTLPYYGFSYVELCNHHGDETYGDWSRWAAAQMHDFEAHRGPGRGIPDARFSAPQARRTPLPEHLYSSAYIAERSVDYLRRHVASGSRRPFFLKCSFPDPHHPFTPPGKYWDMYSPDSVQAPETCAEPGPDAPAHVRWIHEERRQGKSLLTAQRMFAVSAAETREILALTYGMITMIDDAVGRILNALRESGLADNTVVVFTSDHGDYMGDHGLMLKGPIHYQGLVRIPFIWSDPAASQTGTSTESLGSSIDIARTVLARAGIAPVNGMQGRNLAPQPGVPAANEPDSILIEDDNQRAYLGFSEPVRARTLVTASHRLTLYLGADWGELYDLNADRLERHNLWEQEPVLRGALLERMVQKMMTLADRSPRPTRIA
;
A
#
# COMPACT_ATOMS: atom_id res chain seq x y z
N MET A 1 -24.93 -3.99 -20.79
CA MET A 1 -23.94 -2.88 -20.82
C MET A 1 -22.61 -3.43 -21.30
N LYS A 2 -21.82 -2.67 -22.05
CA LYS A 2 -20.46 -3.08 -22.45
C LYS A 2 -19.59 -3.20 -21.18
N GLN A 3 -18.81 -4.27 -21.07
CA GLN A 3 -17.86 -4.41 -19.97
C GLN A 3 -16.82 -3.27 -20.03
N PRO A 4 -16.53 -2.57 -18.92
CA PRO A 4 -15.54 -1.50 -18.92
C PRO A 4 -14.13 -2.05 -18.89
N ASN A 5 -13.17 -1.28 -19.40
CA ASN A 5 -11.77 -1.45 -19.05
C ASN A 5 -11.51 -0.92 -17.64
N PHE A 6 -10.42 -1.36 -17.02
CA PHE A 6 -9.93 -0.82 -15.75
C PHE A 6 -8.48 -0.40 -15.87
N LEU A 7 -8.21 0.85 -15.53
CA LEU A 7 -6.87 1.37 -15.25
C LEU A 7 -6.72 1.54 -13.75
N PHE A 8 -5.98 0.64 -13.11
CA PHE A 8 -5.78 0.60 -11.67
C PHE A 8 -4.39 1.11 -11.31
N ILE A 9 -4.32 2.32 -10.77
CA ILE A 9 -3.08 3.00 -10.39
C ILE A 9 -2.91 2.85 -8.89
N ILE A 10 -1.79 2.27 -8.45
CA ILE A 10 -1.45 2.11 -7.04
C ILE A 10 -0.03 2.57 -6.77
N THR A 11 0.16 3.33 -5.71
CA THR A 11 1.45 3.79 -5.18
C THR A 11 1.82 3.03 -3.92
N ASP A 12 3.07 3.11 -3.50
CA ASP A 12 3.58 2.50 -2.27
C ASP A 12 3.86 3.60 -1.23
N GLN A 13 3.34 3.41 -0.02
CA GLN A 13 3.62 4.29 1.13
C GLN A 13 3.18 5.75 0.92
N HIS A 14 1.99 5.95 0.35
CA HIS A 14 1.48 7.28 -0.02
C HIS A 14 0.28 7.69 0.83
N ARG A 15 0.45 8.75 1.61
CA ARG A 15 -0.58 9.35 2.47
C ARG A 15 -1.69 10.00 1.64
N ALA A 16 -2.94 9.90 2.12
CA ALA A 16 -4.06 10.58 1.46
C ALA A 16 -3.88 12.11 1.43
N ASP A 17 -3.43 12.70 2.55
CA ASP A 17 -3.23 14.15 2.70
C ASP A 17 -2.00 14.70 1.97
N HIS A 18 -1.27 13.89 1.21
CA HIS A 18 -0.19 14.30 0.31
C HIS A 18 -0.65 14.39 -1.16
N LEU A 19 -1.92 14.76 -1.38
CA LEU A 19 -2.50 15.03 -2.70
C LEU A 19 -3.30 16.35 -2.67
N GLY A 20 -3.27 17.12 -3.77
CA GLY A 20 -4.02 18.37 -3.89
C GLY A 20 -5.52 18.17 -3.70
N CYS A 21 -6.10 17.14 -4.29
CA CYS A 21 -7.52 16.81 -4.14
C CYS A 21 -7.92 16.41 -2.71
N TYR A 22 -6.98 16.07 -1.83
CA TYR A 22 -7.21 15.85 -0.40
C TYR A 22 -6.82 17.05 0.48
N GLY A 23 -6.54 18.20 -0.14
CA GLY A 23 -6.34 19.47 0.55
C GLY A 23 -4.89 19.88 0.79
N ASN A 24 -3.90 19.17 0.24
CA ASN A 24 -2.51 19.59 0.34
C ASN A 24 -2.26 20.82 -0.56
N PRO A 25 -1.81 21.95 0.01
CA PRO A 25 -1.65 23.19 -0.76
C PRO A 25 -0.28 23.29 -1.48
N ILE A 26 0.64 22.37 -1.23
CA ILE A 26 2.05 22.49 -1.66
C ILE A 26 2.38 21.49 -2.76
N VAL A 27 2.05 20.22 -2.56
CA VAL A 27 2.38 19.16 -3.53
C VAL A 27 1.58 19.33 -4.81
N ARG A 28 2.24 19.16 -5.95
CA ARG A 28 1.63 19.33 -7.29
C ARG A 28 1.19 17.99 -7.83
N THR A 29 -0.14 17.78 -7.89
CA THR A 29 -0.75 16.53 -8.36
C THR A 29 -1.90 16.75 -9.34
N PRO A 30 -1.75 17.63 -10.37
CA PRO A 30 -2.86 18.05 -11.22
C PRO A 30 -3.50 16.89 -12.00
N HIS A 31 -2.75 15.84 -12.33
CA HIS A 31 -3.28 14.70 -13.09
C HIS A 31 -4.08 13.74 -12.21
N ILE A 32 -3.62 13.47 -10.98
CA ILE A 32 -4.36 12.69 -9.98
C ILE A 32 -5.60 13.47 -9.53
N ASP A 33 -5.47 14.79 -9.31
CA ASP A 33 -6.58 15.68 -8.96
C ASP A 33 -7.65 15.70 -10.05
N ALA A 34 -7.24 15.61 -11.32
CA ALA A 34 -8.17 15.50 -12.44
C ALA A 34 -8.94 14.16 -12.48
N ILE A 35 -8.39 13.06 -11.92
CA ILE A 35 -9.16 11.82 -11.71
C ILE A 35 -10.24 12.06 -10.67
N ALA A 36 -9.91 12.70 -9.56
CA ALA A 36 -10.85 13.04 -8.49
C ALA A 36 -11.95 13.98 -8.96
N ALA A 37 -11.61 14.99 -9.80
CA ALA A 37 -12.56 15.94 -10.36
C ALA A 37 -13.60 15.29 -11.29
N ARG A 38 -13.33 14.08 -11.77
CA ARG A 38 -14.25 13.28 -12.62
C ARG A 38 -14.76 12.01 -11.94
N GLY A 39 -14.46 11.83 -10.67
CA GLY A 39 -14.77 10.62 -9.94
C GLY A 39 -15.41 10.87 -8.57
N LEU A 40 -15.47 9.81 -7.80
CA LEU A 40 -15.84 9.78 -6.40
C LEU A 40 -14.57 9.59 -5.55
N ARG A 41 -14.30 10.51 -4.64
CA ARG A 41 -13.19 10.46 -3.70
C ARG A 41 -13.69 10.04 -2.31
N PHE A 42 -13.03 9.06 -1.71
CA PHE A 42 -13.31 8.63 -0.34
C PHE A 42 -12.39 9.37 0.65
N ASN A 43 -12.97 10.11 1.59
CA ASN A 43 -12.20 10.83 2.61
C ASN A 43 -11.75 9.92 3.75
N ARG A 44 -12.40 8.76 3.91
CA ARG A 44 -12.17 7.79 5.00
C ARG A 44 -11.95 6.38 4.47
N PHE A 45 -10.93 6.22 3.62
CA PHE A 45 -10.55 4.91 3.11
C PHE A 45 -9.32 4.39 3.84
N HIS A 46 -9.41 3.18 4.40
CA HIS A 46 -8.40 2.63 5.29
C HIS A 46 -7.81 1.32 4.74
N VAL A 47 -6.61 1.04 5.17
CA VAL A 47 -5.96 -0.25 4.89
C VAL A 47 -6.60 -1.38 5.69
N ALA A 48 -6.49 -2.62 5.20
CA ALA A 48 -6.77 -3.81 6.01
C ALA A 48 -5.58 -4.15 6.93
N THR A 49 -4.38 -3.71 6.55
CA THR A 49 -3.13 -3.80 7.31
C THR A 49 -2.15 -2.74 6.81
N PRO A 50 -1.34 -2.09 7.67
CA PRO A 50 -0.44 -1.01 7.25
C PRO A 50 0.92 -1.53 6.72
N VAL A 51 0.95 -2.72 6.13
CA VAL A 51 2.17 -3.36 5.64
C VAL A 51 1.99 -3.77 4.17
N CYS A 52 3.00 -3.53 3.34
CA CYS A 52 2.90 -3.63 1.88
C CYS A 52 2.38 -4.98 1.38
N MET A 53 3.10 -6.09 1.65
CA MET A 53 2.76 -7.41 1.10
C MET A 53 1.37 -7.87 1.58
N PRO A 54 1.05 -7.86 2.89
CA PRO A 54 -0.27 -8.30 3.34
C PRO A 54 -1.40 -7.40 2.85
N ASN A 55 -1.21 -6.07 2.75
CA ASN A 55 -2.29 -5.22 2.23
C ASN A 55 -2.47 -5.37 0.72
N ARG A 56 -1.40 -5.59 -0.04
CA ARG A 56 -1.50 -5.94 -1.46
C ARG A 56 -2.24 -7.26 -1.67
N ALA A 57 -2.00 -8.27 -0.81
CA ALA A 57 -2.77 -9.51 -0.77
C ALA A 57 -4.25 -9.26 -0.44
N SER A 58 -4.54 -8.39 0.53
CA SER A 58 -5.92 -7.99 0.88
C SER A 58 -6.64 -7.30 -0.28
N ILE A 59 -5.97 -6.38 -0.98
CA ILE A 59 -6.49 -5.72 -2.19
C ILE A 59 -6.81 -6.76 -3.27
N MET A 60 -5.89 -7.70 -3.55
CA MET A 60 -6.05 -8.66 -4.64
C MET A 60 -7.10 -9.73 -4.35
N THR A 61 -7.28 -10.13 -3.08
CA THR A 61 -8.19 -11.20 -2.70
C THR A 61 -9.54 -10.73 -2.18
N GLY A 62 -9.68 -9.46 -1.76
CA GLY A 62 -10.85 -8.95 -1.05
C GLY A 62 -11.05 -9.58 0.33
N ARG A 63 -9.96 -10.04 0.97
CA ARG A 63 -9.96 -10.77 2.25
C ARG A 63 -9.05 -10.10 3.27
N MET A 64 -9.35 -10.32 4.56
CA MET A 64 -8.50 -9.88 5.66
C MET A 64 -7.20 -10.70 5.74
N PRO A 65 -6.12 -10.14 6.30
CA PRO A 65 -4.85 -10.84 6.49
C PRO A 65 -4.98 -12.19 7.21
N SER A 66 -5.82 -12.28 8.23
CA SER A 66 -6.12 -13.52 8.95
C SER A 66 -6.76 -14.61 8.07
N VAL A 67 -7.41 -14.23 6.96
CA VAL A 67 -8.13 -15.15 6.06
C VAL A 67 -7.27 -15.55 4.88
N HIS A 68 -6.58 -14.62 4.20
CA HIS A 68 -5.67 -14.97 3.11
C HIS A 68 -4.29 -15.44 3.60
N ARG A 69 -3.99 -15.33 4.90
CA ARG A 69 -2.81 -15.86 5.62
C ARG A 69 -1.46 -15.17 5.33
N SER A 70 -1.34 -14.33 4.32
CA SER A 70 -0.18 -13.44 4.16
C SER A 70 -0.30 -12.30 5.17
N ARG A 71 0.03 -12.57 6.46
CA ARG A 71 -0.25 -11.69 7.60
C ARG A 71 0.82 -10.64 7.85
N SER A 72 2.04 -10.92 7.40
CA SER A 72 3.20 -10.02 7.52
C SER A 72 4.06 -10.09 6.27
N ASN A 73 4.97 -9.13 6.08
CA ASN A 73 6.03 -9.31 5.09
C ASN A 73 6.81 -10.59 5.43
N GLY A 74 7.26 -11.32 4.42
CA GLY A 74 7.92 -12.61 4.59
C GLY A 74 7.00 -13.82 4.45
N ILE A 75 5.68 -13.64 4.49
CA ILE A 75 4.70 -14.70 4.23
C ILE A 75 4.05 -14.45 2.87
N PRO A 76 4.46 -15.14 1.78
CA PRO A 76 3.90 -14.94 0.46
C PRO A 76 2.41 -15.30 0.41
N LEU A 77 1.67 -14.66 -0.50
CA LEU A 77 0.31 -15.07 -0.81
C LEU A 77 0.35 -16.46 -1.49
N SER A 78 -0.51 -17.38 -1.04
CA SER A 78 -0.64 -18.68 -1.71
C SER A 78 -0.94 -18.50 -3.20
N LEU A 79 -0.29 -19.29 -4.04
CA LEU A 79 -0.57 -19.32 -5.50
C LEU A 79 -1.98 -19.88 -5.80
N ASP A 80 -2.57 -20.62 -4.85
CA ASP A 80 -3.96 -21.09 -4.92
C ASP A 80 -4.99 -20.03 -4.46
N ALA A 81 -4.52 -18.88 -3.97
CA ALA A 81 -5.41 -17.82 -3.54
C ALA A 81 -6.14 -17.19 -4.74
N THR A 82 -7.45 -17.29 -4.75
CA THR A 82 -8.27 -16.63 -5.78
C THR A 82 -8.18 -15.12 -5.65
N THR A 83 -7.66 -14.47 -6.69
CA THR A 83 -7.55 -13.01 -6.82
C THR A 83 -8.65 -12.47 -7.74
N PHE A 84 -9.00 -11.19 -7.60
CA PHE A 84 -9.97 -10.61 -8.53
C PHE A 84 -9.40 -10.45 -9.96
N SER A 85 -8.09 -10.34 -10.13
CA SER A 85 -7.44 -10.37 -11.45
C SER A 85 -7.59 -11.73 -12.14
N GLN A 86 -7.52 -12.84 -11.38
CA GLN A 86 -7.80 -14.17 -11.91
C GLN A 86 -9.25 -14.27 -12.41
N LEU A 87 -10.22 -13.80 -11.60
CA LEU A 87 -11.63 -13.80 -12.00
C LEU A 87 -11.88 -12.92 -13.24
N LEU A 88 -11.21 -11.77 -13.34
CA LEU A 88 -11.27 -10.95 -14.56
C LEU A 88 -10.71 -11.70 -15.78
N LEU A 89 -9.55 -12.37 -15.63
CA LEU A 89 -8.94 -13.16 -16.70
C LEU A 89 -9.88 -14.27 -17.19
N GLU A 90 -10.47 -15.03 -16.26
CA GLU A 90 -11.43 -16.10 -16.54
C GLU A 90 -12.71 -15.60 -17.22
N HIS A 91 -13.07 -14.32 -17.00
CA HIS A 91 -14.21 -13.66 -17.64
C HIS A 91 -13.83 -12.84 -18.88
N GLY A 92 -12.68 -13.15 -19.47
CA GLY A 92 -12.30 -12.65 -20.79
C GLY A 92 -11.59 -11.29 -20.79
N TYR A 93 -11.12 -10.79 -19.67
CA TYR A 93 -10.26 -9.61 -19.63
C TYR A 93 -8.82 -9.93 -20.04
N ASP A 94 -8.15 -9.00 -20.71
CA ASP A 94 -6.70 -8.99 -20.83
C ASP A 94 -6.13 -8.36 -19.56
N THR A 95 -5.43 -9.15 -18.74
CA THR A 95 -4.95 -8.71 -17.41
C THR A 95 -3.46 -8.41 -17.44
N ALA A 96 -3.07 -7.20 -17.04
CA ALA A 96 -1.69 -6.75 -17.05
C ALA A 96 -1.27 -6.12 -15.71
N LEU A 97 -0.04 -6.40 -15.28
CA LEU A 97 0.65 -5.75 -14.18
C LEU A 97 1.94 -5.11 -14.70
N ILE A 98 2.09 -3.81 -14.50
CA ILE A 98 3.33 -3.08 -14.80
C ILE A 98 3.76 -2.37 -13.53
N GLY A 99 4.91 -2.76 -12.98
CA GLY A 99 5.46 -2.22 -11.73
C GLY A 99 5.54 -3.23 -10.59
N LYS A 100 5.31 -2.75 -9.37
CA LYS A 100 5.50 -3.54 -8.14
C LYS A 100 4.37 -4.55 -7.94
N CYS A 101 4.72 -5.83 -7.81
CA CYS A 101 3.78 -6.89 -7.41
C CYS A 101 3.72 -7.06 -5.90
N HIS A 102 4.80 -7.54 -5.31
CA HIS A 102 4.99 -7.78 -3.88
C HIS A 102 3.92 -8.68 -3.24
N LEU A 103 3.59 -9.76 -3.93
CA LEU A 103 2.78 -10.85 -3.38
C LEU A 103 3.64 -12.04 -2.95
N GLN A 104 4.95 -12.02 -3.31
CA GLN A 104 5.99 -12.90 -2.81
C GLN A 104 7.14 -12.09 -2.20
N ASN A 105 8.07 -12.76 -1.56
CA ASN A 105 9.23 -12.13 -0.93
C ASN A 105 10.13 -11.49 -1.98
N MET A 106 10.62 -10.28 -1.68
CA MET A 106 11.55 -9.53 -2.54
C MET A 106 13.01 -9.68 -2.11
N GLU A 107 13.26 -10.03 -0.86
CA GLU A 107 14.59 -10.11 -0.26
C GLU A 107 14.93 -11.54 0.14
N ASP A 108 16.21 -11.88 0.03
CA ASP A 108 16.75 -13.21 0.39
C ASP A 108 17.16 -13.29 1.87
N ARG A 109 16.83 -12.26 2.66
CA ARG A 109 17.18 -12.22 4.08
C ARG A 109 16.34 -13.21 4.87
N PRO A 110 16.94 -13.90 5.86
CA PRO A 110 16.19 -14.76 6.75
C PRO A 110 15.14 -13.96 7.55
N PRO A 111 14.14 -14.62 8.14
CA PRO A 111 13.20 -14.00 9.06
C PRO A 111 13.91 -13.21 10.16
N LEU A 112 13.29 -12.10 10.59
CA LEU A 112 13.88 -11.24 11.63
C LEU A 112 13.82 -11.87 13.04
N VAL A 113 12.94 -12.85 13.21
CA VAL A 113 12.81 -13.65 14.44
C VAL A 113 12.95 -15.10 14.00
N ASP A 114 13.90 -15.81 14.59
CA ASP A 114 14.06 -17.22 14.32
C ASP A 114 12.79 -17.95 14.81
N PRO A 115 12.15 -18.77 13.96
CA PRO A 115 11.01 -19.58 14.40
C PRO A 115 11.33 -20.48 15.61
N GLU A 116 12.59 -20.84 15.81
CA GLU A 116 13.04 -21.59 17.00
C GLU A 116 13.01 -20.75 18.28
N ASP A 117 13.22 -19.44 18.20
CA ASP A 117 13.22 -18.53 19.35
C ASP A 117 11.82 -18.17 19.87
N VAL A 118 10.78 -18.38 19.05
CA VAL A 118 9.38 -18.10 19.44
C VAL A 118 8.64 -19.34 19.96
N GLY A 119 9.34 -20.40 20.32
CA GLY A 119 8.75 -21.59 20.93
C GLY A 119 7.76 -22.34 20.02
N THR A 120 7.77 -22.06 18.74
CA THR A 120 6.94 -22.74 17.76
C THR A 120 7.48 -24.14 17.49
N LEU A 121 6.59 -25.10 17.44
CA LEU A 121 6.93 -26.46 17.04
C LEU A 121 7.58 -26.42 15.65
N LYS A 122 8.72 -27.09 15.49
CA LYS A 122 9.38 -27.22 14.18
C LYS A 122 8.41 -27.82 13.17
N PRO A 123 8.38 -27.30 11.92
CA PRO A 123 7.60 -27.93 10.87
C PRO A 123 7.99 -29.40 10.76
N THR A 124 7.03 -30.29 10.92
CA THR A 124 7.27 -31.72 10.73
C THR A 124 7.11 -32.05 9.24
N PRO A 125 8.11 -32.61 8.56
CA PRO A 125 7.98 -33.01 7.17
C PRO A 125 6.73 -33.87 6.93
N GLY A 126 5.99 -33.59 5.88
CA GLY A 126 4.76 -34.31 5.52
C GLY A 126 3.46 -33.69 6.05
N TYR A 127 3.52 -32.61 6.80
CA TYR A 127 2.32 -31.90 7.30
C TYR A 127 2.23 -30.46 6.72
N ALA A 128 2.41 -30.35 5.42
CA ALA A 128 2.44 -29.06 4.70
C ALA A 128 1.17 -28.23 4.89
N GLU A 129 0.00 -28.87 5.00
CA GLU A 129 -1.27 -28.18 5.25
C GLU A 129 -1.26 -27.46 6.60
N ALA A 130 -0.80 -28.12 7.67
CA ALA A 130 -0.78 -27.55 9.01
C ALA A 130 0.35 -26.50 9.20
N THR A 131 1.48 -26.69 8.53
CA THR A 131 2.68 -25.85 8.69
C THR A 131 2.84 -24.80 7.59
N HIS A 132 2.07 -24.92 6.50
CA HIS A 132 2.21 -24.10 5.29
C HIS A 132 3.64 -24.07 4.72
N SER A 133 4.39 -25.17 4.86
CA SER A 133 5.77 -25.31 4.37
C SER A 133 5.87 -25.34 2.83
N ASP A 134 4.75 -25.51 2.13
CA ASP A 134 4.63 -25.36 0.70
C ASP A 134 5.02 -23.94 0.20
N LEU A 135 4.87 -22.91 1.03
CA LEU A 135 5.27 -21.53 0.72
C LEU A 135 6.80 -21.35 0.58
N GLU A 136 7.61 -22.33 0.94
CA GLU A 136 9.07 -22.30 0.79
C GLU A 136 9.56 -22.85 -0.56
N GLN A 137 8.66 -23.39 -1.38
CA GLN A 137 8.98 -23.97 -2.70
C GLN A 137 9.49 -22.91 -3.68
N ALA A 138 10.20 -23.36 -4.72
CA ALA A 138 10.75 -22.50 -5.77
C ALA A 138 9.70 -21.61 -6.47
N ALA A 139 8.45 -22.08 -6.56
CA ALA A 139 7.33 -21.32 -7.12
C ALA A 139 7.03 -20.02 -6.34
N TYR A 140 7.45 -19.91 -5.08
CA TYR A 140 7.31 -18.72 -4.25
C TYR A 140 8.57 -17.83 -4.20
N ARG A 141 9.55 -18.09 -5.06
CA ARG A 141 10.80 -17.31 -5.16
C ARG A 141 10.89 -16.46 -6.42
N GLN A 142 9.78 -16.30 -7.13
CA GLN A 142 9.77 -15.61 -8.43
C GLN A 142 10.04 -14.11 -8.32
N GLU A 143 9.76 -13.50 -7.18
CA GLU A 143 10.01 -12.08 -6.90
C GLU A 143 11.31 -11.83 -6.14
N LEU A 144 12.10 -12.82 -5.76
CA LEU A 144 13.35 -12.63 -5.03
C LEU A 144 14.41 -11.91 -5.89
N ARG A 145 15.14 -10.98 -5.28
CA ARG A 145 16.22 -10.24 -5.96
C ARG A 145 17.26 -11.19 -6.55
N SER A 146 17.67 -12.23 -5.82
CA SER A 146 18.63 -13.23 -6.30
C SER A 146 18.16 -13.95 -7.56
N THR A 147 16.87 -14.26 -7.66
CA THR A 147 16.30 -14.91 -8.85
C THR A 147 16.42 -14.01 -10.09
N TRP A 148 16.29 -12.69 -9.91
CA TRP A 148 16.39 -11.70 -11.00
C TRP A 148 17.82 -11.38 -11.42
N THR A 149 18.84 -11.93 -10.76
CA THR A 149 20.22 -11.89 -11.25
C THR A 149 20.45 -12.80 -12.46
N ASP A 150 19.61 -13.85 -12.62
CA ASP A 150 19.60 -14.66 -13.83
C ASP A 150 18.95 -13.89 -14.99
N PRO A 151 19.68 -13.57 -16.09
CA PRO A 151 19.11 -12.87 -17.25
C PRO A 151 17.99 -13.66 -17.94
N GLY A 152 17.99 -14.99 -17.79
CA GLY A 152 16.99 -15.90 -18.34
C GLY A 152 15.69 -15.97 -17.54
N HIS A 153 15.70 -15.52 -16.28
CA HIS A 153 14.51 -15.64 -15.43
C HIS A 153 13.32 -14.86 -16.02
N ARG A 154 12.16 -15.49 -16.00
CA ARG A 154 10.86 -14.93 -16.35
C ARG A 154 9.82 -15.46 -15.37
N LEU A 155 8.82 -14.62 -15.05
CA LEU A 155 7.68 -15.05 -14.24
C LEU A 155 6.87 -16.15 -14.95
N THR A 156 6.39 -17.11 -14.17
CA THR A 156 5.40 -18.08 -14.67
C THR A 156 4.04 -17.40 -14.81
N LEU A 157 3.50 -17.38 -16.01
CA LEU A 157 2.21 -16.75 -16.30
C LEU A 157 1.11 -17.82 -16.49
N PRO A 158 -0.15 -17.51 -16.10
CA PRO A 158 -0.59 -16.26 -15.45
C PRO A 158 -0.06 -16.16 -14.02
N TYR A 159 0.42 -14.98 -13.63
CA TYR A 159 0.96 -14.72 -12.31
C TYR A 159 -0.08 -14.01 -11.43
N TYR A 160 -0.63 -14.67 -10.43
CA TYR A 160 -1.76 -14.20 -9.63
C TYR A 160 -2.92 -13.62 -10.47
N GLY A 161 -3.20 -14.26 -11.62
CA GLY A 161 -4.25 -13.85 -12.54
C GLY A 161 -3.84 -12.76 -13.55
N PHE A 162 -2.57 -12.36 -13.60
CA PHE A 162 -2.04 -11.48 -14.64
C PHE A 162 -1.47 -12.30 -15.79
N SER A 163 -1.99 -12.12 -17.00
CA SER A 163 -1.50 -12.74 -18.22
C SER A 163 -0.30 -12.01 -18.85
N TYR A 164 -0.03 -10.79 -18.41
CA TYR A 164 1.13 -9.99 -18.79
C TYR A 164 1.71 -9.30 -17.55
N VAL A 165 3.03 -9.38 -17.34
CA VAL A 165 3.73 -8.75 -16.22
C VAL A 165 5.03 -8.14 -16.69
N GLU A 166 5.28 -6.89 -16.31
CA GLU A 166 6.58 -6.23 -16.32
C GLU A 166 6.92 -5.77 -14.90
N LEU A 167 7.89 -6.43 -14.28
CA LEU A 167 8.14 -6.30 -12.84
C LEU A 167 9.10 -5.15 -12.51
N CYS A 168 8.73 -4.39 -11.47
CA CYS A 168 9.51 -3.32 -10.85
C CYS A 168 9.44 -3.45 -9.34
N ASN A 169 10.15 -4.42 -8.74
CA ASN A 169 10.11 -4.65 -7.30
C ASN A 169 11.21 -3.88 -6.56
N HIS A 170 11.08 -3.78 -5.23
CA HIS A 170 11.86 -2.96 -4.32
C HIS A 170 11.46 -1.48 -4.37
N HIS A 171 12.37 -0.52 -4.03
CA HIS A 171 12.01 0.88 -3.83
C HIS A 171 13.12 1.82 -4.30
N GLY A 172 12.73 3.05 -4.66
CA GLY A 172 13.64 4.09 -5.05
C GLY A 172 14.57 3.66 -6.20
N ASP A 173 15.84 4.05 -6.12
CA ASP A 173 16.85 3.67 -7.12
C ASP A 173 17.42 2.25 -6.92
N GLU A 174 16.92 1.49 -5.95
CA GLU A 174 17.27 0.08 -5.70
C GLU A 174 16.28 -0.91 -6.33
N THR A 175 15.29 -0.43 -7.05
CA THR A 175 14.32 -1.25 -7.79
C THR A 175 15.02 -2.25 -8.72
N TYR A 176 14.44 -3.42 -8.91
CA TYR A 176 14.92 -4.46 -9.82
C TYR A 176 13.75 -5.15 -10.55
N GLY A 177 14.05 -6.07 -11.43
CA GLY A 177 13.07 -6.77 -12.25
C GLY A 177 13.28 -6.47 -13.74
N ASP A 178 12.20 -6.43 -14.51
CA ASP A 178 12.25 -6.07 -15.93
C ASP A 178 12.79 -4.65 -16.13
N TRP A 179 12.45 -3.72 -15.22
CA TRP A 179 12.98 -2.37 -15.25
C TRP A 179 14.52 -2.33 -15.23
N SER A 180 15.16 -3.05 -14.31
CA SER A 180 16.63 -2.98 -14.20
C SER A 180 17.34 -3.51 -15.45
N ARG A 181 16.76 -4.52 -16.12
CA ARG A 181 17.25 -5.02 -17.40
C ARG A 181 17.09 -4.01 -18.52
N TRP A 182 15.93 -3.36 -18.58
CA TRP A 182 15.64 -2.31 -19.55
C TRP A 182 16.54 -1.10 -19.36
N ALA A 183 16.76 -0.64 -18.12
CA ALA A 183 17.64 0.50 -17.82
C ALA A 183 19.11 0.18 -18.11
N ALA A 184 19.59 -1.00 -17.71
CA ALA A 184 20.96 -1.46 -17.98
C ALA A 184 21.26 -1.59 -19.48
N ALA A 185 20.26 -1.88 -20.32
CA ALA A 185 20.43 -1.88 -21.77
C ALA A 185 20.62 -0.47 -22.39
N GLN A 186 20.26 0.58 -21.65
CA GLN A 186 20.31 1.97 -22.11
C GLN A 186 21.44 2.78 -21.46
N MET A 187 22.02 2.30 -20.36
CA MET A 187 23.03 3.02 -19.60
C MET A 187 24.21 2.11 -19.29
N HIS A 188 25.37 2.47 -19.84
CA HIS A 188 26.62 1.83 -19.46
C HIS A 188 26.88 2.03 -17.96
N ASP A 189 27.40 1.01 -17.29
CA ASP A 189 27.68 1.03 -15.84
C ASP A 189 26.47 1.38 -14.95
N PHE A 190 25.26 0.99 -15.37
CA PHE A 190 24.00 1.26 -14.68
C PHE A 190 24.08 0.96 -13.16
N GLU A 191 24.69 -0.15 -12.75
CA GLU A 191 24.82 -0.53 -11.34
C GLU A 191 25.73 0.42 -10.53
N ALA A 192 26.62 1.15 -11.20
CA ALA A 192 27.45 2.16 -10.54
C ALA A 192 26.70 3.46 -10.22
N HIS A 193 25.51 3.65 -10.79
CA HIS A 193 24.71 4.87 -10.69
C HIS A 193 23.50 4.73 -9.76
N ARG A 194 23.43 3.69 -8.96
CA ARG A 194 22.27 3.45 -8.09
C ARG A 194 22.62 2.76 -6.78
N GLY A 195 21.76 2.90 -5.80
CA GLY A 195 21.85 2.21 -4.52
C GLY A 195 22.71 2.91 -3.47
N PRO A 196 22.84 2.29 -2.28
CA PRO A 196 23.58 2.86 -1.16
C PRO A 196 25.03 3.20 -1.51
N GLY A 197 25.53 4.35 -1.05
CA GLY A 197 26.90 4.81 -1.29
C GLY A 197 27.16 5.37 -2.69
N ARG A 198 26.14 5.46 -3.55
CA ARG A 198 26.25 5.99 -4.92
C ARG A 198 25.58 7.36 -5.11
N GLY A 199 24.96 7.91 -4.05
CA GLY A 199 24.29 9.20 -4.11
C GLY A 199 25.24 10.36 -4.38
N ILE A 200 24.76 11.37 -5.13
CA ILE A 200 25.45 12.64 -5.32
C ILE A 200 25.36 13.42 -4.01
N PRO A 201 26.47 13.88 -3.42
CA PRO A 201 26.43 14.68 -2.20
C PRO A 201 25.64 15.98 -2.37
N ASP A 202 24.77 16.29 -1.40
CA ASP A 202 24.02 17.53 -1.36
C ASP A 202 23.85 17.97 0.10
N ALA A 203 24.50 19.06 0.49
CA ALA A 203 24.54 19.54 1.86
C ALA A 203 23.21 20.09 2.38
N ARG A 204 22.20 20.26 1.52
CA ARG A 204 20.85 20.68 1.91
C ARG A 204 20.06 19.59 2.62
N PHE A 205 20.47 18.33 2.47
CA PHE A 205 19.75 17.17 2.96
C PHE A 205 20.68 16.30 3.81
N SER A 206 20.32 16.18 5.08
CA SER A 206 21.02 15.34 6.06
C SER A 206 20.12 14.25 6.64
N ALA A 207 18.84 14.30 6.31
CA ALA A 207 17.84 13.38 6.82
C ALA A 207 18.14 11.93 6.45
N PRO A 208 17.83 10.97 7.32
CA PRO A 208 18.04 9.55 7.05
C PRO A 208 17.37 9.11 5.75
N GLN A 209 18.09 8.31 4.96
CA GLN A 209 17.63 7.74 3.69
C GLN A 209 17.36 8.76 2.56
N ALA A 210 17.63 10.06 2.76
CA ALA A 210 17.68 11.04 1.70
C ALA A 210 18.94 10.80 0.84
N ARG A 211 18.76 10.55 -0.46
CA ARG A 211 19.90 10.27 -1.36
C ARG A 211 19.60 10.78 -2.77
N ARG A 212 20.42 11.74 -3.24
CA ARG A 212 20.32 12.24 -4.61
C ARG A 212 20.86 11.18 -5.57
N THR A 213 19.95 10.49 -6.26
CA THR A 213 20.34 9.45 -7.20
C THR A 213 21.02 10.04 -8.45
N PRO A 214 22.11 9.42 -8.97
CA PRO A 214 22.69 9.77 -10.27
C PRO A 214 21.86 9.32 -11.47
N LEU A 215 20.83 8.47 -11.28
CA LEU A 215 19.98 8.02 -12.36
C LEU A 215 19.23 9.19 -13.01
N PRO A 216 19.22 9.31 -14.34
CA PRO A 216 18.43 10.31 -15.02
C PRO A 216 16.94 10.00 -14.94
N GLU A 217 16.10 11.05 -15.00
CA GLU A 217 14.64 10.95 -14.85
C GLU A 217 14.01 9.91 -15.77
N HIS A 218 14.44 9.85 -17.04
CA HIS A 218 13.86 8.96 -18.04
C HIS A 218 14.21 7.47 -17.83
N LEU A 219 15.24 7.16 -17.04
CA LEU A 219 15.61 5.78 -16.69
C LEU A 219 15.08 5.36 -15.31
N TYR A 220 14.46 6.25 -14.57
CA TYR A 220 13.92 5.93 -13.25
C TYR A 220 12.69 5.01 -13.33
N SER A 221 12.42 4.21 -12.28
CA SER A 221 11.38 3.19 -12.30
C SER A 221 9.98 3.73 -12.62
N SER A 222 9.63 4.92 -12.12
CA SER A 222 8.33 5.54 -12.40
C SER A 222 8.19 5.98 -13.87
N ALA A 223 9.28 6.40 -14.54
CA ALA A 223 9.27 6.70 -15.97
C ALA A 223 9.08 5.43 -16.82
N TYR A 224 9.73 4.33 -16.44
CA TYR A 224 9.55 3.01 -17.07
C TYR A 224 8.11 2.53 -16.96
N ILE A 225 7.50 2.58 -15.77
CA ILE A 225 6.12 2.15 -15.56
C ILE A 225 5.18 2.94 -16.47
N ALA A 226 5.38 4.26 -16.57
CA ALA A 226 4.58 5.08 -17.49
C ALA A 226 4.77 4.67 -18.95
N GLU A 227 6.02 4.51 -19.40
CA GLU A 227 6.34 4.11 -20.78
C GLU A 227 5.73 2.76 -21.13
N ARG A 228 5.93 1.74 -20.29
CA ARG A 228 5.38 0.39 -20.54
C ARG A 228 3.86 0.36 -20.50
N SER A 229 3.24 1.17 -19.63
CA SER A 229 1.78 1.30 -19.60
C SER A 229 1.21 1.96 -20.85
N VAL A 230 1.87 3.00 -21.35
CA VAL A 230 1.52 3.64 -22.64
C VAL A 230 1.67 2.65 -23.79
N ASP A 231 2.77 1.89 -23.82
CA ASP A 231 2.99 0.87 -24.86
C ASP A 231 1.96 -0.26 -24.79
N TYR A 232 1.56 -0.67 -23.58
CA TYR A 232 0.50 -1.66 -23.41
C TYR A 232 -0.83 -1.16 -24.02
N LEU A 233 -1.24 0.07 -23.71
CA LEU A 233 -2.47 0.67 -24.25
C LEU A 233 -2.43 0.76 -25.78
N ARG A 234 -1.32 1.22 -26.35
CA ARG A 234 -1.12 1.31 -27.80
C ARG A 234 -1.16 -0.06 -28.48
N ARG A 235 -0.49 -1.06 -27.91
CA ARG A 235 -0.52 -2.45 -28.41
C ARG A 235 -1.91 -3.06 -28.34
N HIS A 236 -2.65 -2.80 -27.25
CA HIS A 236 -4.03 -3.27 -27.11
C HIS A 236 -4.91 -2.76 -28.25
N VAL A 237 -4.84 -1.47 -28.59
CA VAL A 237 -5.59 -0.90 -29.74
C VAL A 237 -5.07 -1.47 -31.06
N ALA A 238 -3.76 -1.50 -31.28
CA ALA A 238 -3.16 -1.96 -32.54
C ALA A 238 -3.46 -3.45 -32.83
N SER A 239 -3.66 -4.26 -31.80
CA SER A 239 -4.03 -5.69 -31.96
C SER A 239 -5.48 -5.87 -32.45
N GLY A 240 -6.31 -4.84 -32.44
CA GLY A 240 -7.74 -4.92 -32.73
C GLY A 240 -8.54 -5.72 -31.69
N SER A 241 -7.97 -5.96 -30.50
CA SER A 241 -8.64 -6.70 -29.44
C SER A 241 -9.96 -6.04 -29.06
N ARG A 242 -11.03 -6.84 -28.98
CA ARG A 242 -12.34 -6.44 -28.46
C ARG A 242 -12.52 -6.83 -26.98
N ARG A 243 -11.55 -7.50 -26.40
CA ARG A 243 -11.56 -7.87 -24.98
C ARG A 243 -11.35 -6.62 -24.13
N PRO A 244 -12.05 -6.46 -23.01
CA PRO A 244 -11.73 -5.43 -22.06
C PRO A 244 -10.38 -5.73 -21.40
N PHE A 245 -9.68 -4.70 -20.92
CA PHE A 245 -8.45 -4.90 -20.17
C PHE A 245 -8.59 -4.52 -18.69
N PHE A 246 -7.77 -5.14 -17.87
CA PHE A 246 -7.42 -4.70 -16.51
C PHE A 246 -5.91 -4.43 -16.47
N LEU A 247 -5.54 -3.16 -16.44
CA LEU A 247 -4.15 -2.72 -16.36
C LEU A 247 -3.87 -2.17 -14.96
N LYS A 248 -3.00 -2.87 -14.20
CA LYS A 248 -2.49 -2.40 -12.91
C LYS A 248 -1.14 -1.72 -13.11
N CYS A 249 -1.09 -0.40 -12.94
CA CYS A 249 0.13 0.40 -12.90
C CYS A 249 0.54 0.58 -11.43
N SER A 250 1.60 -0.06 -11.00
CA SER A 250 1.99 -0.14 -9.59
C SER A 250 3.35 0.52 -9.35
N PHE A 251 3.33 1.74 -8.83
CA PHE A 251 4.53 2.53 -8.55
C PHE A 251 5.15 2.12 -7.21
N PRO A 252 6.48 1.82 -7.15
CA PRO A 252 7.18 1.60 -5.90
C PRO A 252 7.42 2.90 -5.10
N ASP A 253 7.28 4.06 -5.74
CA ASP A 253 7.34 5.37 -5.11
C ASP A 253 5.95 5.76 -4.52
N PRO A 254 5.92 6.71 -3.55
CA PRO A 254 6.99 7.48 -2.93
C PRO A 254 7.65 6.80 -1.71
N HIS A 255 7.71 5.47 -1.65
CA HIS A 255 8.36 4.73 -0.56
C HIS A 255 9.85 5.10 -0.46
N HIS A 256 10.38 5.16 0.78
CA HIS A 256 11.82 5.33 1.03
C HIS A 256 12.66 4.21 0.37
N PRO A 257 13.96 4.43 0.04
CA PRO A 257 14.73 5.64 0.25
C PRO A 257 14.23 6.81 -0.61
N PHE A 258 14.38 8.04 -0.08
CA PHE A 258 13.91 9.25 -0.75
C PHE A 258 14.91 9.66 -1.82
N THR A 259 14.67 9.19 -3.05
CA THR A 259 15.63 9.31 -4.17
C THR A 259 14.99 9.89 -5.45
N PRO A 260 14.24 11.01 -5.38
CA PRO A 260 13.68 11.59 -6.60
C PRO A 260 14.80 11.99 -7.58
N PRO A 261 14.72 11.60 -8.87
CA PRO A 261 15.77 11.89 -9.84
C PRO A 261 15.65 13.31 -10.43
N GLY A 262 16.76 13.85 -10.88
CA GLY A 262 16.87 15.07 -11.70
C GLY A 262 16.13 16.26 -11.10
N LYS A 263 15.20 16.86 -11.88
CA LYS A 263 14.43 18.05 -11.47
C LYS A 263 13.56 17.83 -10.23
N TYR A 264 13.13 16.60 -9.96
CA TYR A 264 12.26 16.28 -8.83
C TYR A 264 12.98 16.36 -7.49
N TRP A 265 14.31 16.20 -7.47
CA TRP A 265 15.15 16.43 -6.29
C TRP A 265 15.14 17.89 -5.84
N ASP A 266 15.17 18.81 -6.81
CA ASP A 266 15.26 20.25 -6.56
C ASP A 266 13.88 20.95 -6.58
N MET A 267 12.78 20.20 -6.73
CA MET A 267 11.46 20.78 -7.01
C MET A 267 10.83 21.48 -5.80
N TYR A 268 11.10 20.98 -4.60
CA TYR A 268 10.59 21.54 -3.34
C TYR A 268 11.76 21.82 -2.39
N SER A 269 11.74 22.99 -1.74
CA SER A 269 12.70 23.31 -0.69
C SER A 269 12.18 22.84 0.67
N PRO A 270 13.04 22.30 1.57
CA PRO A 270 12.66 22.05 2.95
C PRO A 270 12.04 23.28 3.67
N ASP A 271 12.40 24.50 3.27
CA ASP A 271 11.84 25.73 3.82
C ASP A 271 10.43 26.05 3.31
N SER A 272 10.03 25.45 2.20
CA SER A 272 8.69 25.65 1.60
C SER A 272 7.65 24.63 2.11
N VAL A 273 8.06 23.64 2.88
CA VAL A 273 7.19 22.61 3.44
C VAL A 273 7.11 22.71 4.96
N GLN A 274 5.98 22.33 5.52
CA GLN A 274 5.78 22.38 6.97
C GLN A 274 5.76 20.95 7.53
N ALA A 275 6.51 20.72 8.61
CA ALA A 275 6.35 19.50 9.39
C ALA A 275 4.95 19.48 10.03
N PRO A 276 4.36 18.28 10.24
CA PRO A 276 3.09 18.17 10.96
C PRO A 276 3.13 18.86 12.31
N GLU A 277 1.99 19.42 12.73
CA GLU A 277 1.87 20.08 14.05
C GLU A 277 2.19 19.14 15.23
N THR A 278 2.07 17.84 15.02
CA THR A 278 2.43 16.80 16.00
C THR A 278 3.90 16.43 15.96
N CYS A 279 4.70 16.97 15.02
CA CYS A 279 6.13 16.70 14.88
C CYS A 279 6.94 17.42 15.95
N ALA A 280 6.90 16.90 17.17
CA ALA A 280 7.63 17.42 18.32
C ALA A 280 8.14 16.25 19.18
N GLU A 281 9.09 16.54 20.06
CA GLU A 281 9.47 15.62 21.13
C GLU A 281 8.23 15.29 21.99
N PRO A 282 7.97 14.03 22.30
CA PRO A 282 6.81 13.64 23.07
C PRO A 282 6.90 14.18 24.51
N GLY A 283 5.83 14.84 24.94
CA GLY A 283 5.70 15.28 26.32
C GLY A 283 5.56 14.09 27.30
N PRO A 284 5.53 14.37 28.62
CA PRO A 284 5.39 13.33 29.64
C PRO A 284 4.08 12.53 29.51
N ASP A 285 3.03 13.19 29.01
CA ASP A 285 1.69 12.59 28.85
C ASP A 285 1.53 11.84 27.51
N ALA A 286 2.53 11.86 26.62
CA ALA A 286 2.48 11.10 25.39
C ALA A 286 2.48 9.57 25.69
N PRO A 287 1.84 8.75 24.86
CA PRO A 287 1.81 7.31 25.05
C PRO A 287 3.22 6.71 25.24
N ALA A 288 3.35 5.76 26.16
CA ALA A 288 4.64 5.18 26.54
C ALA A 288 5.38 4.59 25.33
N HIS A 289 4.66 3.98 24.42
CA HIS A 289 5.21 3.37 23.20
C HIS A 289 5.75 4.42 22.22
N VAL A 290 5.16 5.62 22.14
CA VAL A 290 5.71 6.73 21.34
C VAL A 290 7.01 7.23 21.99
N ARG A 291 6.99 7.45 23.31
CA ARG A 291 8.19 7.84 24.06
C ARG A 291 9.32 6.85 23.91
N TRP A 292 9.01 5.54 23.84
CA TRP A 292 10.00 4.48 23.62
C TRP A 292 10.78 4.65 22.32
N ILE A 293 10.11 4.97 21.21
CA ILE A 293 10.76 5.18 19.90
C ILE A 293 11.70 6.40 19.94
N HIS A 294 11.28 7.48 20.59
CA HIS A 294 12.12 8.67 20.75
C HIS A 294 13.33 8.39 21.64
N GLU A 295 13.16 7.58 22.70
CA GLU A 295 14.27 7.15 23.56
C GLU A 295 15.28 6.28 22.81
N GLU A 296 14.82 5.33 21.99
CA GLU A 296 15.68 4.54 21.10
C GLU A 296 16.53 5.47 20.18
N ARG A 297 15.94 6.56 19.68
CA ARG A 297 16.66 7.54 18.85
C ARG A 297 17.71 8.29 19.66
N ARG A 298 17.37 8.78 20.86
CA ARG A 298 18.31 9.49 21.76
C ARG A 298 19.48 8.61 22.19
N GLN A 299 19.23 7.33 22.38
CA GLN A 299 20.26 6.34 22.75
C GLN A 299 21.09 5.84 21.56
N GLY A 300 20.83 6.30 20.35
CA GLY A 300 21.54 5.86 19.14
C GLY A 300 21.22 4.42 18.72
N LYS A 301 20.13 3.81 19.23
CA LYS A 301 19.71 2.44 18.92
C LYS A 301 18.82 2.34 17.68
N SER A 302 18.32 3.46 17.17
CA SER A 302 17.46 3.48 15.99
C SER A 302 18.22 3.06 14.74
N LEU A 303 17.65 2.14 13.97
CA LEU A 303 18.21 1.66 12.70
C LEU A 303 17.71 2.57 11.54
N LEU A 304 18.37 3.70 11.35
CA LEU A 304 17.93 4.75 10.43
C LEU A 304 17.98 4.38 8.93
N THR A 305 18.72 3.33 8.59
CA THR A 305 18.87 2.83 7.20
C THR A 305 17.99 1.63 6.90
N ALA A 306 17.28 1.10 7.92
CA ALA A 306 16.42 -0.06 7.76
C ALA A 306 14.96 0.36 7.45
N GLN A 307 14.18 -0.58 6.95
CA GLN A 307 12.73 -0.43 6.81
C GLN A 307 12.01 -0.59 8.17
N ARG A 308 12.36 0.27 9.11
CA ARG A 308 11.89 0.27 10.50
C ARG A 308 11.58 1.70 10.91
N MET A 309 10.45 1.93 11.57
CA MET A 309 10.12 3.26 12.07
C MET A 309 11.19 3.77 13.05
N PHE A 310 11.39 5.07 13.03
CA PHE A 310 12.30 5.78 13.93
C PHE A 310 11.75 7.17 14.26
N ALA A 311 12.23 7.76 15.34
CA ALA A 311 11.90 9.14 15.67
C ALA A 311 12.72 10.09 14.80
N VAL A 312 12.10 11.22 14.43
CA VAL A 312 12.63 12.23 13.50
C VAL A 312 12.40 13.63 14.05
N SER A 313 13.33 14.54 13.79
CA SER A 313 13.18 15.96 14.11
C SER A 313 12.32 16.69 13.07
N ALA A 314 11.80 17.86 13.41
CA ALA A 314 11.06 18.69 12.47
C ALA A 314 11.91 19.16 11.27
N ALA A 315 13.23 19.32 11.45
CA ALA A 315 14.14 19.65 10.36
C ALA A 315 14.28 18.48 9.37
N GLU A 316 14.60 17.27 9.88
CA GLU A 316 14.66 16.05 9.06
C GLU A 316 13.32 15.78 8.37
N THR A 317 12.19 16.01 9.07
CA THR A 317 10.84 15.83 8.49
C THR A 317 10.62 16.76 7.30
N ARG A 318 11.00 18.04 7.37
CA ARG A 318 10.86 18.97 6.24
C ARG A 318 11.72 18.54 5.04
N GLU A 319 12.97 18.09 5.30
CA GLU A 319 13.82 17.55 4.24
C GLU A 319 13.17 16.35 3.52
N ILE A 320 12.67 15.39 4.30
CA ILE A 320 12.01 14.18 3.77
C ILE A 320 10.72 14.53 3.03
N LEU A 321 9.89 15.44 3.57
CA LEU A 321 8.67 15.89 2.91
C LEU A 321 8.95 16.55 1.56
N ALA A 322 9.96 17.42 1.47
CA ALA A 322 10.35 18.05 0.20
C ALA A 322 10.70 17.02 -0.87
N LEU A 323 11.49 16.00 -0.51
CA LEU A 323 11.86 14.91 -1.42
C LEU A 323 10.67 14.02 -1.77
N THR A 324 9.83 13.69 -0.79
CA THR A 324 8.60 12.91 -1.00
C THR A 324 7.63 13.62 -1.94
N TYR A 325 7.46 14.93 -1.80
CA TYR A 325 6.63 15.72 -2.73
C TYR A 325 7.21 15.73 -4.15
N GLY A 326 8.54 15.72 -4.28
CA GLY A 326 9.21 15.53 -5.56
C GLY A 326 8.87 14.17 -6.19
N MET A 327 8.93 13.09 -5.40
CA MET A 327 8.56 11.74 -5.85
C MET A 327 7.06 11.66 -6.23
N ILE A 328 6.18 12.28 -5.46
CA ILE A 328 4.73 12.31 -5.75
C ILE A 328 4.46 13.07 -7.05
N THR A 329 5.11 14.22 -7.28
CA THR A 329 4.95 14.97 -8.53
C THR A 329 5.50 14.18 -9.73
N MET A 330 6.58 13.43 -9.55
CA MET A 330 7.09 12.50 -10.58
C MET A 330 6.05 11.42 -10.93
N ILE A 331 5.38 10.86 -9.92
CA ILE A 331 4.28 9.90 -10.14
C ILE A 331 3.12 10.57 -10.88
N ASP A 332 2.76 11.79 -10.48
CA ASP A 332 1.68 12.54 -11.13
C ASP A 332 1.97 12.81 -12.61
N ASP A 333 3.20 13.21 -12.95
CA ASP A 333 3.65 13.36 -14.34
C ASP A 333 3.55 12.04 -15.12
N ALA A 334 3.92 10.91 -14.48
CA ALA A 334 3.78 9.58 -15.06
C ALA A 334 2.31 9.19 -15.29
N VAL A 335 1.44 9.45 -14.32
CA VAL A 335 -0.02 9.26 -14.42
C VAL A 335 -0.59 10.11 -15.55
N GLY A 336 -0.15 11.36 -15.68
CA GLY A 336 -0.55 12.25 -16.77
C GLY A 336 -0.24 11.66 -18.16
N ARG A 337 0.95 11.07 -18.33
CA ARG A 337 1.33 10.37 -19.59
C ARG A 337 0.41 9.20 -19.89
N ILE A 338 0.08 8.37 -18.89
CA ILE A 338 -0.80 7.20 -19.04
C ILE A 338 -2.23 7.65 -19.40
N LEU A 339 -2.77 8.65 -18.68
CA LEU A 339 -4.11 9.18 -18.94
C LEU A 339 -4.21 9.84 -20.32
N ASN A 340 -3.16 10.51 -20.79
CA ASN A 340 -3.09 11.05 -22.13
C ASN A 340 -3.13 9.96 -23.18
N ALA A 341 -2.32 8.90 -23.03
CA ALA A 341 -2.34 7.76 -23.94
C ALA A 341 -3.70 7.05 -23.95
N LEU A 342 -4.35 6.90 -22.79
CA LEU A 342 -5.70 6.33 -22.70
C LEU A 342 -6.71 7.14 -23.52
N ARG A 343 -6.63 8.48 -23.45
CA ARG A 343 -7.51 9.40 -24.20
C ARG A 343 -7.21 9.37 -25.71
N GLU A 344 -5.93 9.47 -26.09
CA GLU A 344 -5.47 9.44 -27.48
C GLU A 344 -5.82 8.11 -28.17
N SER A 345 -5.87 7.03 -27.41
CA SER A 345 -6.26 5.70 -27.87
C SER A 345 -7.78 5.51 -28.00
N GLY A 346 -8.61 6.51 -27.65
CA GLY A 346 -10.07 6.42 -27.68
C GLY A 346 -10.67 5.45 -26.66
N LEU A 347 -9.92 5.12 -25.60
CA LEU A 347 -10.32 4.13 -24.59
C LEU A 347 -10.95 4.78 -23.35
N ALA A 348 -10.78 6.09 -23.16
CA ALA A 348 -11.14 6.79 -21.93
C ALA A 348 -12.63 6.68 -21.57
N ASP A 349 -13.53 6.75 -22.57
CA ASP A 349 -14.99 6.75 -22.37
C ASP A 349 -15.55 5.39 -21.92
N ASN A 350 -14.74 4.32 -21.95
CA ASN A 350 -15.11 2.99 -21.47
C ASN A 350 -14.09 2.44 -20.47
N THR A 351 -13.35 3.31 -19.78
CA THR A 351 -12.32 2.88 -18.81
C THR A 351 -12.60 3.49 -17.43
N VAL A 352 -12.79 2.63 -16.46
CA VAL A 352 -12.81 3.02 -15.03
C VAL A 352 -11.36 3.25 -14.60
N VAL A 353 -11.09 4.43 -14.06
CA VAL A 353 -9.76 4.78 -13.50
C VAL A 353 -9.84 4.76 -11.98
N VAL A 354 -8.96 3.97 -11.36
CA VAL A 354 -8.84 3.87 -9.91
C VAL A 354 -7.46 4.38 -9.49
N PHE A 355 -7.41 5.23 -8.46
CA PHE A 355 -6.15 5.65 -7.82
C PHE A 355 -6.20 5.30 -6.34
N THR A 356 -5.14 4.64 -5.82
CA THR A 356 -5.01 4.28 -4.41
C THR A 356 -3.54 4.10 -4.01
N SER A 357 -3.30 3.81 -2.72
CA SER A 357 -2.01 3.37 -2.18
C SER A 357 -2.17 2.07 -1.41
N ASP A 358 -1.06 1.37 -1.17
CA ASP A 358 -1.09 0.17 -0.33
C ASP A 358 -1.05 0.50 1.18
N HIS A 359 -0.40 1.57 1.62
CA HIS A 359 -0.46 2.14 2.96
C HIS A 359 0.09 3.58 2.95
N GLY A 360 -0.04 4.28 4.07
CA GLY A 360 0.55 5.59 4.29
C GLY A 360 1.93 5.54 4.95
N ASP A 361 2.30 6.63 5.61
CA ASP A 361 3.54 6.84 6.35
C ASP A 361 3.27 7.79 7.52
N TYR A 362 4.05 7.75 8.56
CA TYR A 362 3.95 8.76 9.62
C TYR A 362 4.38 10.14 9.13
N MET A 363 5.42 10.24 8.33
CA MET A 363 5.93 11.50 7.74
C MET A 363 6.01 12.66 8.73
N GLY A 364 6.49 12.38 9.94
CA GLY A 364 6.63 13.34 11.01
C GLY A 364 5.45 13.41 11.99
N ASP A 365 4.33 12.75 11.76
CA ASP A 365 3.27 12.65 12.76
C ASP A 365 3.85 12.09 14.07
N HIS A 366 3.63 12.79 15.19
CA HIS A 366 4.18 12.48 16.51
C HIS A 366 5.72 12.32 16.53
N GLY A 367 6.42 13.02 15.61
CA GLY A 367 7.87 12.90 15.46
C GLY A 367 8.33 11.52 15.00
N LEU A 368 7.48 10.78 14.28
CA LEU A 368 7.77 9.45 13.76
C LEU A 368 7.94 9.46 12.24
N MET A 369 8.67 8.48 11.70
CA MET A 369 8.92 8.31 10.28
C MET A 369 8.73 6.86 9.85
N LEU A 370 8.35 6.66 8.58
CA LEU A 370 8.10 5.39 7.92
C LEU A 370 6.80 4.72 8.42
N LYS A 371 6.85 3.43 8.73
CA LYS A 371 5.69 2.62 9.16
C LYS A 371 6.04 1.70 10.31
N GLY A 372 5.04 1.40 11.12
CA GLY A 372 5.14 0.51 12.26
C GLY A 372 3.78 0.23 12.88
N PRO A 373 3.71 -0.43 14.04
CA PRO A 373 2.46 -0.88 14.63
C PRO A 373 1.68 0.20 15.40
N ILE A 374 1.92 1.48 15.16
CA ILE A 374 1.14 2.60 15.72
C ILE A 374 0.22 3.12 14.62
N HIS A 375 -1.08 2.91 14.72
CA HIS A 375 -2.02 3.09 13.60
C HIS A 375 -2.60 4.50 13.49
N TYR A 376 -1.72 5.54 13.53
CA TYR A 376 -2.13 6.92 13.26
C TYR A 376 -2.71 7.08 11.85
N GLN A 377 -3.62 8.05 11.67
CA GLN A 377 -4.33 8.27 10.40
C GLN A 377 -3.38 8.47 9.22
N GLY A 378 -2.22 9.10 9.40
CA GLY A 378 -1.21 9.24 8.35
C GLY A 378 -0.73 7.91 7.77
N LEU A 379 -0.67 6.86 8.59
CA LEU A 379 -0.26 5.51 8.19
C LEU A 379 -1.42 4.68 7.63
N VAL A 380 -2.59 4.73 8.27
CA VAL A 380 -3.67 3.76 7.99
C VAL A 380 -4.74 4.29 7.04
N ARG A 381 -4.85 5.62 6.85
CA ARG A 381 -5.76 6.25 5.90
C ARG A 381 -5.04 6.53 4.60
N ILE A 382 -5.52 5.94 3.52
CA ILE A 382 -4.95 6.03 2.19
C ILE A 382 -5.90 6.71 1.20
N PRO A 383 -5.38 7.28 0.08
CA PRO A 383 -6.25 7.79 -0.96
C PRO A 383 -7.03 6.65 -1.63
N PHE A 384 -8.30 6.89 -1.94
CA PHE A 384 -9.09 6.06 -2.82
C PHE A 384 -9.99 6.92 -3.68
N ILE A 385 -9.74 6.90 -4.99
CA ILE A 385 -10.47 7.66 -6.00
C ILE A 385 -10.97 6.67 -7.05
N TRP A 386 -12.28 6.74 -7.33
CA TRP A 386 -12.96 5.91 -8.32
C TRP A 386 -13.58 6.80 -9.39
N SER A 387 -13.04 6.81 -10.60
CA SER A 387 -13.55 7.58 -11.72
C SER A 387 -14.14 6.64 -12.77
N ASP A 388 -15.46 6.56 -12.83
CA ASP A 388 -16.21 5.72 -13.77
C ASP A 388 -16.91 6.63 -14.79
N PRO A 389 -16.63 6.52 -16.09
CA PRO A 389 -17.28 7.36 -17.10
C PRO A 389 -18.80 7.12 -17.20
N ALA A 390 -19.32 6.00 -16.69
CA ALA A 390 -20.76 5.73 -16.64
C ALA A 390 -21.44 6.26 -15.36
N ALA A 391 -20.70 6.86 -14.43
CA ALA A 391 -21.28 7.40 -13.20
C ALA A 391 -22.13 8.66 -13.49
N SER A 392 -23.27 8.76 -12.81
CA SER A 392 -24.16 9.94 -12.93
C SER A 392 -23.68 11.14 -12.12
N GLN A 393 -22.82 10.93 -11.12
CA GLN A 393 -22.23 11.96 -10.28
C GLN A 393 -20.72 11.92 -10.41
N THR A 394 -20.12 13.06 -10.69
CA THR A 394 -18.67 13.24 -10.84
C THR A 394 -18.18 14.40 -9.99
N GLY A 395 -16.91 14.37 -9.61
CA GLY A 395 -16.29 15.43 -8.78
C GLY A 395 -16.84 15.49 -7.35
N THR A 396 -17.32 14.37 -6.82
CA THR A 396 -17.90 14.28 -5.48
C THR A 396 -16.94 13.60 -4.50
N SER A 397 -17.23 13.79 -3.21
CA SER A 397 -16.55 13.07 -2.12
C SER A 397 -17.54 12.45 -1.16
N THR A 398 -17.10 11.42 -0.43
CA THR A 398 -17.89 10.75 0.59
C THR A 398 -17.10 10.59 1.88
N GLU A 399 -17.83 10.67 3.01
CA GLU A 399 -17.34 10.35 4.35
C GLU A 399 -17.59 8.88 4.74
N SER A 400 -18.18 8.09 3.84
CA SER A 400 -18.38 6.65 4.06
C SER A 400 -17.06 5.96 4.32
N LEU A 401 -17.03 5.07 5.31
CA LEU A 401 -15.87 4.25 5.60
C LEU A 401 -15.65 3.22 4.48
N GLY A 402 -14.42 3.10 4.01
CA GLY A 402 -14.00 2.07 3.05
C GLY A 402 -12.71 1.38 3.50
N SER A 403 -12.49 0.17 2.99
CA SER A 403 -11.30 -0.63 3.30
C SER A 403 -10.67 -1.21 2.03
N SER A 404 -9.37 -1.48 2.08
CA SER A 404 -8.62 -2.13 0.99
C SER A 404 -9.30 -3.42 0.49
N ILE A 405 -9.95 -4.18 1.37
CA ILE A 405 -10.66 -5.41 0.99
C ILE A 405 -11.90 -5.14 0.11
N ASP A 406 -12.42 -3.93 0.13
CA ASP A 406 -13.60 -3.56 -0.65
C ASP A 406 -13.29 -3.39 -2.15
N ILE A 407 -12.01 -3.15 -2.51
CA ILE A 407 -11.58 -2.89 -3.89
C ILE A 407 -11.93 -4.05 -4.81
N ALA A 408 -11.61 -5.28 -4.43
CA ALA A 408 -11.86 -6.46 -5.25
C ALA A 408 -13.34 -6.59 -5.63
N ARG A 409 -14.24 -6.48 -4.65
CA ARG A 409 -15.69 -6.58 -4.89
C ARG A 409 -16.24 -5.41 -5.68
N THR A 410 -15.67 -4.21 -5.50
CA THR A 410 -16.09 -3.03 -6.27
C THR A 410 -15.74 -3.19 -7.75
N VAL A 411 -14.53 -3.66 -8.07
CA VAL A 411 -14.11 -3.94 -9.45
C VAL A 411 -14.95 -5.04 -10.08
N LEU A 412 -15.14 -6.18 -9.38
CA LEU A 412 -15.93 -7.31 -9.88
C LEU A 412 -17.39 -6.91 -10.11
N ALA A 413 -17.99 -6.20 -9.18
CA ALA A 413 -19.38 -5.73 -9.33
C ALA A 413 -19.53 -4.84 -10.57
N ARG A 414 -18.58 -3.91 -10.80
CA ARG A 414 -18.61 -3.05 -11.99
C ARG A 414 -18.34 -3.82 -13.29
N ALA A 415 -17.59 -4.90 -13.22
CA ALA A 415 -17.38 -5.82 -14.35
C ALA A 415 -18.58 -6.75 -14.62
N GLY A 416 -19.57 -6.78 -13.74
CA GLY A 416 -20.71 -7.70 -13.81
C GLY A 416 -20.35 -9.14 -13.42
N ILE A 417 -19.29 -9.32 -12.61
CA ILE A 417 -18.79 -10.63 -12.17
C ILE A 417 -19.19 -10.86 -10.71
N ALA A 418 -19.79 -12.01 -10.45
CA ALA A 418 -20.16 -12.39 -9.08
C ALA A 418 -18.90 -12.59 -8.22
N PRO A 419 -18.89 -12.13 -6.95
CA PRO A 419 -17.80 -12.41 -6.04
C PRO A 419 -17.79 -13.89 -5.65
N VAL A 420 -16.60 -14.40 -5.38
CA VAL A 420 -16.44 -15.77 -4.87
C VAL A 420 -16.67 -15.84 -3.36
N ASN A 421 -17.01 -17.06 -2.89
CA ASN A 421 -17.12 -17.33 -1.47
C ASN A 421 -15.80 -17.00 -0.74
N GLY A 422 -15.90 -16.38 0.43
CA GLY A 422 -14.75 -15.95 1.23
C GLY A 422 -14.28 -14.53 0.98
N MET A 423 -14.73 -13.84 -0.07
CA MET A 423 -14.49 -12.39 -0.20
C MET A 423 -15.31 -11.61 0.84
N GLN A 424 -14.64 -10.84 1.68
CA GLN A 424 -15.22 -10.15 2.84
C GLN A 424 -15.56 -8.68 2.57
N GLY A 425 -14.89 -8.08 1.55
CA GLY A 425 -15.13 -6.70 1.15
C GLY A 425 -16.53 -6.44 0.60
N ARG A 426 -16.89 -5.18 0.40
CA ARG A 426 -18.18 -4.70 -0.11
C ARG A 426 -18.00 -4.03 -1.46
N ASN A 427 -19.09 -3.83 -2.18
CA ASN A 427 -19.12 -2.93 -3.33
C ASN A 427 -19.30 -1.49 -2.84
N LEU A 428 -18.35 -0.61 -3.17
CA LEU A 428 -18.35 0.80 -2.78
C LEU A 428 -18.90 1.72 -3.88
N ALA A 429 -18.85 1.27 -5.14
CA ALA A 429 -19.27 2.12 -6.26
C ALA A 429 -20.80 2.10 -6.39
N PRO A 430 -21.45 3.27 -6.47
CA PRO A 430 -22.85 3.35 -6.83
C PRO A 430 -23.04 2.74 -8.23
N GLN A 431 -23.98 1.82 -8.38
CA GLN A 431 -24.31 1.25 -9.67
C GLN A 431 -25.79 1.48 -9.96
N PRO A 432 -26.17 1.81 -11.21
CA PRO A 432 -27.57 1.92 -11.59
C PRO A 432 -28.33 0.61 -11.27
N GLY A 433 -29.37 0.69 -10.47
CA GLY A 433 -30.22 -0.46 -10.13
C GLY A 433 -29.66 -1.42 -9.06
N VAL A 434 -28.47 -1.17 -8.51
CA VAL A 434 -27.92 -1.93 -7.37
C VAL A 434 -28.03 -1.05 -6.12
N PRO A 435 -28.74 -1.51 -5.07
CA PRO A 435 -28.77 -0.78 -3.81
C PRO A 435 -27.34 -0.54 -3.30
N ALA A 436 -27.06 0.66 -2.79
CA ALA A 436 -25.82 0.89 -2.04
C ALA A 436 -25.74 -0.14 -0.91
N ALA A 437 -24.59 -0.77 -0.74
CA ALA A 437 -24.36 -1.60 0.43
C ALA A 437 -24.56 -0.72 1.67
N ASN A 438 -25.18 -1.26 2.73
CA ASN A 438 -25.28 -0.54 4.01
C ASN A 438 -23.89 -0.01 4.38
N GLU A 439 -23.81 1.26 4.75
CA GLU A 439 -22.55 1.84 5.21
C GLU A 439 -22.01 1.02 6.38
N PRO A 440 -20.72 0.70 6.40
CA PRO A 440 -20.17 -0.01 7.53
C PRO A 440 -20.14 0.96 8.69
N ASP A 441 -20.48 0.44 9.82
CA ASP A 441 -20.35 1.15 11.09
C ASP A 441 -18.90 1.26 11.54
N SER A 442 -18.01 0.40 11.02
CA SER A 442 -16.62 0.33 11.40
C SER A 442 -15.74 -0.42 10.38
N ILE A 443 -14.44 -0.14 10.41
CA ILE A 443 -13.38 -0.85 9.69
C ILE A 443 -12.48 -1.56 10.71
N LEU A 444 -12.06 -2.78 10.40
CA LEU A 444 -11.02 -3.52 11.14
C LEU A 444 -9.69 -3.43 10.40
N ILE A 445 -8.60 -3.18 11.14
CA ILE A 445 -7.23 -3.25 10.66
C ILE A 445 -6.52 -4.32 11.48
N GLU A 446 -5.84 -5.25 10.80
CA GLU A 446 -5.02 -6.29 11.42
C GLU A 446 -3.54 -6.00 11.15
N ASP A 447 -2.72 -6.01 12.18
CA ASP A 447 -1.26 -5.94 12.05
C ASP A 447 -0.62 -7.06 12.86
N ASP A 448 0.05 -7.96 12.15
CA ASP A 448 0.94 -8.97 12.72
C ASP A 448 2.35 -8.63 12.25
N ASN A 449 3.07 -7.82 13.04
CA ASN A 449 4.37 -7.30 12.66
C ASN A 449 5.44 -8.40 12.72
N GLN A 450 6.52 -8.27 11.92
CA GLN A 450 7.68 -9.17 12.00
C GLN A 450 8.65 -8.84 13.12
N ARG A 451 8.47 -7.70 13.80
CA ARG A 451 9.45 -7.12 14.70
C ARG A 451 8.88 -6.95 16.09
N ALA A 452 9.73 -7.18 17.08
CA ALA A 452 9.51 -6.69 18.42
C ALA A 452 9.74 -5.17 18.43
N TYR A 453 8.71 -4.42 18.81
CA TYR A 453 8.72 -2.96 18.94
C TYR A 453 8.13 -2.54 20.28
N LEU A 454 8.26 -1.27 20.62
CA LEU A 454 7.49 -0.62 21.69
C LEU A 454 7.72 -1.23 23.06
N GLY A 455 8.87 -1.88 23.26
CA GLY A 455 9.19 -2.57 24.51
C GLY A 455 8.67 -4.01 24.62
N PHE A 456 7.98 -4.52 23.59
CA PHE A 456 7.60 -5.94 23.54
C PHE A 456 8.82 -6.83 23.30
N SER A 457 8.85 -7.99 23.92
CA SER A 457 9.85 -9.04 23.70
C SER A 457 9.60 -9.86 22.43
N GLU A 458 8.36 -9.86 21.94
CA GLU A 458 7.90 -10.60 20.76
C GLU A 458 7.38 -9.68 19.67
N PRO A 459 7.23 -10.17 18.44
CA PRO A 459 6.62 -9.41 17.35
C PRO A 459 5.25 -8.86 17.72
N VAL A 460 5.06 -7.55 17.52
CA VAL A 460 3.83 -6.86 17.89
C VAL A 460 2.64 -7.37 17.07
N ARG A 461 1.55 -7.66 17.75
CA ARG A 461 0.25 -7.93 17.13
C ARG A 461 -0.76 -6.90 17.61
N ALA A 462 -1.34 -6.19 16.67
CA ALA A 462 -2.34 -5.16 16.94
C ALA A 462 -3.65 -5.39 16.17
N ARG A 463 -4.75 -4.96 16.78
CA ARG A 463 -6.05 -4.87 16.11
C ARG A 463 -6.60 -3.48 16.32
N THR A 464 -7.02 -2.84 15.24
CA THR A 464 -7.59 -1.49 15.30
C THR A 464 -8.98 -1.48 14.72
N LEU A 465 -9.90 -0.90 15.49
CA LEU A 465 -11.24 -0.55 15.03
C LEU A 465 -11.27 0.94 14.70
N VAL A 466 -11.70 1.27 13.49
CA VAL A 466 -11.98 2.65 13.08
C VAL A 466 -13.48 2.79 12.85
N THR A 467 -14.10 3.73 13.53
CA THR A 467 -15.51 4.10 13.36
C THR A 467 -15.62 5.48 12.69
N ALA A 468 -16.83 5.97 12.53
CA ALA A 468 -17.06 7.34 12.04
C ALA A 468 -16.46 8.42 12.95
N SER A 469 -16.28 8.13 14.24
CA SER A 469 -15.86 9.10 15.25
C SER A 469 -14.62 8.71 16.05
N HIS A 470 -14.25 7.43 16.11
CA HIS A 470 -13.17 6.99 17.00
C HIS A 470 -12.23 5.99 16.32
N ARG A 471 -10.99 5.95 16.79
CA ARG A 471 -10.05 4.88 16.55
C ARG A 471 -9.64 4.24 17.87
N LEU A 472 -9.76 2.92 17.95
CA LEU A 472 -9.33 2.13 19.10
C LEU A 472 -8.33 1.08 18.62
N THR A 473 -7.16 0.99 19.27
CA THR A 473 -6.13 -0.03 19.00
C THR A 473 -5.83 -0.84 20.26
N LEU A 474 -5.91 -2.17 20.11
CA LEU A 474 -5.54 -3.15 21.11
C LEU A 474 -4.23 -3.84 20.71
N TYR A 475 -3.29 -3.95 21.65
CA TYR A 475 -2.02 -4.67 21.48
C TYR A 475 -2.03 -5.95 22.30
N LEU A 476 -1.68 -7.07 21.64
CA LEU A 476 -1.64 -8.37 22.34
C LEU A 476 -0.55 -8.37 23.43
N GLY A 477 -0.96 -8.72 24.64
CA GLY A 477 -0.06 -8.81 25.80
C GLY A 477 0.23 -7.47 26.50
N ALA A 478 -0.36 -6.35 26.03
CA ALA A 478 -0.28 -5.07 26.72
C ALA A 478 -1.51 -4.85 27.63
N ASP A 479 -1.28 -4.19 28.76
CA ASP A 479 -2.32 -3.66 29.65
C ASP A 479 -2.79 -2.25 29.26
N TRP A 480 -2.22 -1.68 28.20
CA TRP A 480 -2.51 -0.38 27.61
C TRP A 480 -2.94 -0.51 26.14
N GLY A 481 -3.50 0.54 25.62
CA GLY A 481 -3.90 0.65 24.21
C GLY A 481 -4.08 2.11 23.79
N GLU A 482 -4.76 2.31 22.68
CA GLU A 482 -5.03 3.64 22.14
C GLU A 482 -6.52 3.83 21.87
N LEU A 483 -7.05 4.97 22.27
CA LEU A 483 -8.40 5.43 21.96
C LEU A 483 -8.38 6.92 21.65
N TYR A 484 -8.82 7.30 20.46
CA TYR A 484 -8.88 8.70 20.03
C TYR A 484 -10.25 9.04 19.48
N ASP A 485 -10.74 10.26 19.81
CA ASP A 485 -11.90 10.88 19.17
C ASP A 485 -11.46 11.61 17.90
N LEU A 486 -11.72 11.05 16.75
CA LEU A 486 -11.29 11.60 15.44
C LEU A 486 -12.09 12.85 15.01
N ASN A 487 -13.18 13.18 15.70
CA ASN A 487 -13.94 14.41 15.44
C ASN A 487 -13.37 15.59 16.23
N ALA A 488 -13.10 15.39 17.52
CA ALA A 488 -12.56 16.42 18.42
C ALA A 488 -11.03 16.54 18.29
N ASP A 489 -10.33 15.42 18.02
CA ASP A 489 -8.87 15.33 17.97
C ASP A 489 -8.41 14.61 16.68
N ARG A 490 -8.48 15.30 15.55
CA ARG A 490 -8.08 14.75 14.25
C ARG A 490 -6.59 14.40 14.16
N LEU A 491 -5.78 14.99 15.04
CA LEU A 491 -4.33 14.79 15.07
C LEU A 491 -3.91 13.72 16.08
N GLU A 492 -4.88 13.08 16.75
CA GLU A 492 -4.64 11.95 17.65
C GLU A 492 -3.63 12.28 18.76
N ARG A 493 -3.78 13.47 19.39
CA ARG A 493 -2.87 14.00 20.44
C ARG A 493 -3.20 13.46 21.82
N HIS A 494 -4.50 13.17 22.08
CA HIS A 494 -5.01 12.85 23.40
C HIS A 494 -5.55 11.42 23.42
N ASN A 495 -4.74 10.50 23.95
CA ASN A 495 -5.15 9.12 24.13
C ASN A 495 -6.15 8.99 25.28
N LEU A 496 -7.40 8.65 24.97
CA LEU A 496 -8.52 8.54 25.91
C LEU A 496 -8.62 7.14 26.56
N TRP A 497 -7.64 6.27 26.36
CA TRP A 497 -7.69 4.86 26.79
C TRP A 497 -8.01 4.71 28.28
N GLU A 498 -7.40 5.53 29.13
CA GLU A 498 -7.63 5.50 30.60
C GLU A 498 -8.78 6.38 31.03
N GLN A 499 -9.05 7.50 30.31
CA GLN A 499 -10.07 8.48 30.67
C GLN A 499 -11.49 8.03 30.34
N GLU A 500 -11.65 7.18 29.31
CA GLU A 500 -12.96 6.78 28.78
C GLU A 500 -13.18 5.24 28.85
N PRO A 501 -13.15 4.63 30.06
CA PRO A 501 -13.21 3.17 30.18
C PRO A 501 -14.55 2.57 29.73
N VAL A 502 -15.66 3.31 29.84
CA VAL A 502 -17.00 2.85 29.40
C VAL A 502 -17.06 2.82 27.87
N LEU A 503 -16.62 3.89 27.21
CA LEU A 503 -16.54 3.98 25.76
C LEU A 503 -15.56 2.92 25.20
N ARG A 504 -14.40 2.78 25.84
CA ARG A 504 -13.41 1.75 25.51
C ARG A 504 -14.04 0.35 25.52
N GLY A 505 -14.79 0.02 26.58
CA GLY A 505 -15.49 -1.27 26.71
C GLY A 505 -16.47 -1.51 25.57
N ALA A 506 -17.29 -0.52 25.21
CA ALA A 506 -18.25 -0.62 24.12
C ALA A 506 -17.55 -0.78 22.74
N LEU A 507 -16.44 -0.07 22.51
CA LEU A 507 -15.68 -0.20 21.27
C LEU A 507 -14.91 -1.51 21.16
N LEU A 508 -14.43 -2.07 22.28
CA LEU A 508 -13.83 -3.41 22.32
C LEU A 508 -14.85 -4.48 21.99
N GLU A 509 -16.06 -4.42 22.55
CA GLU A 509 -17.15 -5.34 22.19
C GLU A 509 -17.45 -5.26 20.68
N ARG A 510 -17.57 -4.05 20.14
CA ARG A 510 -17.80 -3.83 18.72
C ARG A 510 -16.65 -4.37 17.85
N MET A 511 -15.39 -4.24 18.30
CA MET A 511 -14.23 -4.84 17.64
C MET A 511 -14.36 -6.35 17.58
N VAL A 512 -14.71 -7.01 18.68
CA VAL A 512 -14.91 -8.48 18.73
C VAL A 512 -16.00 -8.91 17.77
N GLN A 513 -17.15 -8.23 17.75
CA GLN A 513 -18.25 -8.52 16.82
C GLN A 513 -17.78 -8.34 15.35
N LYS A 514 -16.97 -7.30 15.07
CA LYS A 514 -16.41 -7.09 13.74
C LYS A 514 -15.44 -8.19 13.35
N MET A 515 -14.56 -8.64 14.26
CA MET A 515 -13.67 -9.78 14.03
C MET A 515 -14.46 -11.07 13.75
N MET A 516 -15.53 -11.33 14.48
CA MET A 516 -16.42 -12.49 14.23
C MET A 516 -17.11 -12.39 12.85
N THR A 517 -17.48 -11.18 12.41
CA THR A 517 -18.09 -10.94 11.10
C THR A 517 -17.10 -11.20 9.97
N LEU A 518 -15.83 -10.83 10.18
CA LEU A 518 -14.73 -10.97 9.22
C LEU A 518 -13.94 -12.29 9.40
N ALA A 519 -14.39 -13.21 10.25
CA ALA A 519 -13.80 -14.55 10.34
C ALA A 519 -14.00 -15.33 9.01
N ASP A 520 -13.08 -16.25 8.75
CA ASP A 520 -13.17 -17.10 7.55
C ASP A 520 -14.44 -17.97 7.60
N ARG A 521 -15.31 -17.75 6.61
CA ARG A 521 -16.55 -18.52 6.39
C ARG A 521 -16.54 -19.23 5.03
N SER A 522 -15.36 -19.33 4.40
CA SER A 522 -15.26 -19.92 3.07
C SER A 522 -15.60 -21.42 3.06
N PRO A 523 -15.21 -22.23 4.05
CA PRO A 523 -15.80 -23.56 4.20
C PRO A 523 -17.27 -23.46 4.61
N ARG A 524 -18.15 -24.12 3.86
CA ARG A 524 -19.58 -24.19 4.17
C ARG A 524 -19.98 -25.61 4.53
N PRO A 525 -20.92 -25.77 5.48
CA PRO A 525 -21.52 -27.08 5.72
C PRO A 525 -22.10 -27.64 4.40
N THR A 526 -21.72 -28.85 4.07
CA THR A 526 -22.21 -29.53 2.86
C THR A 526 -23.43 -30.39 3.15
N ARG A 527 -23.67 -30.74 4.42
CA ARG A 527 -24.76 -31.54 4.92
C ARG A 527 -25.11 -31.16 6.36
N ILE A 528 -26.30 -31.54 6.82
CA ILE A 528 -26.67 -31.53 8.24
C ILE A 528 -25.95 -32.71 8.89
N ALA A 529 -25.22 -32.44 9.98
CA ALA A 529 -24.55 -33.48 10.78
C ALA A 529 -25.55 -34.13 11.74
#